data_e1da3b1eff73c634ecd615b92ee1372f
#
_entry.id   e1da3b1eff73c634ecd615b92ee1372f
#
_cell.length_a   1.000
_cell.length_b   1.000
_cell.length_c   1.000
_cell.angle_alpha   90.00
_cell.angle_beta   90.00
_cell.angle_gamma   90.00
#
_symmetry.space_group_name_H-M   'P 1'
#
loop_
_entity.id
_entity.type
_entity.pdbx_description
1 polymer ?
#
loop_
_entity_poly.entity_id
_entity_poly.type
_entity_poly.pdbx_seq_one_letter_code
_entity_poly.pdbx_strand_id
1 'polypeptide(L)'
;MEQYKQEFIEFMVESDVLKFGEFTLKSGRKSPFFMNAGAYVTGSQLRRLGEYYAKAIHEHYGDDFDVLFGPAYKGIPLSVATTMAYSELYGKDIRYCSNRKEVKDHGDTGILLGSKIKDGGTVYLFATTLNDGRAVLVRAEK
;
A
#
# COMPACT_ATOMS: atom_id res chain seq x y z
N MET A 1 9.43 -13.07 15.55
CA MET A 1 8.61 -12.13 14.72
C MET A 1 8.81 -10.76 15.31
N GLU A 2 9.09 -9.74 14.48
CA GLU A 2 9.21 -8.38 15.01
C GLU A 2 7.87 -7.88 15.56
N GLN A 3 7.97 -7.07 16.61
CA GLN A 3 6.81 -6.61 17.37
C GLN A 3 5.75 -5.95 16.48
N TYR A 4 6.15 -5.09 15.54
CA TYR A 4 5.19 -4.39 14.67
C TYR A 4 4.42 -5.33 13.73
N LYS A 5 4.99 -6.48 13.35
CA LYS A 5 4.31 -7.49 12.52
C LYS A 5 3.22 -8.19 13.32
N GLN A 6 3.48 -8.48 14.60
CA GLN A 6 2.45 -9.02 15.48
C GLN A 6 1.33 -8.01 15.70
N GLU A 7 1.68 -6.78 16.03
CA GLU A 7 0.71 -5.68 16.19
C GLU A 7 -0.13 -5.47 14.92
N PHE A 8 0.48 -5.62 13.74
CA PHE A 8 -0.25 -5.51 12.47
C PHE A 8 -1.26 -6.65 12.29
N ILE A 9 -0.91 -7.87 12.65
CA ILE A 9 -1.86 -9.01 12.60
C ILE A 9 -3.04 -8.77 13.56
N GLU A 10 -2.77 -8.34 14.78
CA GLU A 10 -3.79 -7.99 15.76
C GLU A 10 -4.69 -6.85 15.25
N PHE A 11 -4.11 -5.83 14.67
CA PHE A 11 -4.83 -4.72 14.05
C PHE A 11 -5.73 -5.17 12.88
N MET A 12 -5.28 -6.12 12.05
CA MET A 12 -6.12 -6.68 10.98
C MET A 12 -7.36 -7.39 11.54
N VAL A 13 -7.20 -8.11 12.65
CA VAL A 13 -8.32 -8.78 13.33
C VAL A 13 -9.27 -7.76 13.96
N GLU A 14 -8.75 -6.79 14.70
CA GLU A 14 -9.54 -5.71 15.32
C GLU A 14 -10.35 -4.90 14.30
N SER A 15 -9.80 -4.74 13.09
CA SER A 15 -10.42 -3.98 11.99
C SER A 15 -11.38 -4.82 11.13
N ASP A 16 -11.66 -6.07 11.51
CA ASP A 16 -12.46 -7.01 10.69
C ASP A 16 -11.90 -7.28 9.29
N VAL A 17 -10.63 -7.00 9.08
CA VAL A 17 -9.92 -7.25 7.82
C VAL A 17 -9.51 -8.72 7.70
N LEU A 18 -8.99 -9.29 8.79
CA LEU A 18 -8.61 -10.68 8.88
C LEU A 18 -9.62 -11.45 9.74
N LYS A 19 -10.25 -12.45 9.14
CA LYS A 19 -11.23 -13.33 9.80
C LYS A 19 -10.80 -14.78 9.69
N PHE A 20 -10.99 -15.53 10.75
CA PHE A 20 -10.73 -16.97 10.79
C PHE A 20 -12.05 -17.76 10.70
N GLY A 21 -12.03 -18.91 10.04
CA GLY A 21 -13.20 -19.77 9.84
C GLY A 21 -13.05 -20.63 8.60
N GLU A 22 -14.16 -21.17 8.12
CA GLU A 22 -14.20 -21.89 6.85
C GLU A 22 -14.71 -20.97 5.74
N PHE A 23 -13.84 -20.65 4.78
CA PHE A 23 -14.18 -19.79 3.64
C PHE A 23 -13.91 -20.53 2.33
N THR A 24 -14.76 -20.30 1.34
CA THR A 24 -14.52 -20.76 -0.02
C THR A 24 -14.13 -19.55 -0.88
N LEU A 25 -12.92 -19.57 -1.41
CA LEU A 25 -12.40 -18.51 -2.26
C LEU A 25 -13.06 -18.55 -3.65
N LYS A 26 -12.94 -17.48 -4.44
CA LYS A 26 -13.44 -17.41 -5.82
C LYS A 26 -12.89 -18.52 -6.73
N SER A 27 -11.69 -19.01 -6.41
CA SER A 27 -11.06 -20.16 -7.08
C SER A 27 -11.68 -21.53 -6.72
N GLY A 28 -12.64 -21.57 -5.79
CA GLY A 28 -13.19 -22.79 -5.23
C GLY A 28 -12.34 -23.43 -4.11
N ARG A 29 -11.13 -22.92 -3.85
CA ARG A 29 -10.26 -23.43 -2.78
C ARG A 29 -10.82 -23.04 -1.41
N LYS A 30 -10.80 -23.98 -0.47
CA LYS A 30 -11.12 -23.72 0.94
C LYS A 30 -9.94 -23.05 1.64
N SER A 31 -10.24 -22.07 2.49
CA SER A 31 -9.26 -21.34 3.28
C SER A 31 -9.72 -21.23 4.73
N PRO A 32 -8.81 -21.41 5.71
CA PRO A 32 -9.13 -21.21 7.13
C PRO A 32 -9.16 -19.73 7.53
N PHE A 33 -8.91 -18.82 6.62
CA PHE A 33 -8.99 -17.38 6.85
C PHE A 33 -9.47 -16.64 5.60
N PHE A 34 -9.96 -15.43 5.82
CA PHE A 34 -10.37 -14.50 4.78
C PHE A 34 -9.86 -13.09 5.09
N MET A 35 -9.33 -12.40 4.08
CA MET A 35 -8.87 -11.02 4.20
C MET A 35 -9.69 -10.09 3.31
N ASN A 36 -10.20 -9.02 3.93
CA ASN A 36 -10.91 -7.96 3.24
C ASN A 36 -10.31 -6.58 3.56
N ALA A 37 -9.35 -6.14 2.79
CA ALA A 37 -8.71 -4.83 2.95
C ALA A 37 -9.68 -3.64 2.77
N GLY A 38 -10.86 -3.86 2.19
CA GLY A 38 -11.91 -2.85 2.09
C GLY A 38 -12.56 -2.48 3.44
N ALA A 39 -12.27 -3.20 4.52
CA ALA A 39 -12.75 -2.87 5.86
C ALA A 39 -11.96 -1.74 6.55
N TYR A 40 -10.83 -1.32 6.02
CA TYR A 40 -10.13 -0.12 6.49
C TYR A 40 -10.83 1.13 5.96
N VAL A 41 -11.70 1.73 6.75
CA VAL A 41 -12.57 2.84 6.32
C VAL A 41 -12.47 4.09 7.18
N THR A 42 -11.89 4.00 8.38
CA THR A 42 -11.74 5.16 9.27
C THR A 42 -10.37 5.81 9.14
N GLY A 43 -10.28 7.08 9.48
CA GLY A 43 -9.01 7.82 9.48
C GLY A 43 -7.97 7.20 10.40
N SER A 44 -8.36 6.72 11.57
CA SER A 44 -7.45 6.04 12.50
C SER A 44 -6.94 4.70 11.95
N GLN A 45 -7.79 3.94 11.29
CA GLN A 45 -7.38 2.70 10.62
C GLN A 45 -6.41 2.97 9.48
N LEU A 46 -6.69 3.94 8.62
CA LEU A 46 -5.83 4.31 7.50
C LEU A 46 -4.47 4.84 7.99
N ARG A 47 -4.45 5.63 9.05
CA ARG A 47 -3.20 6.12 9.66
C ARG A 47 -2.35 4.97 10.18
N ARG A 48 -2.92 4.06 10.97
CA ARG A 48 -2.21 2.88 11.49
C ARG A 48 -1.72 1.97 10.37
N LEU A 49 -2.55 1.74 9.36
CA LEU A 49 -2.18 0.96 8.18
C LEU A 49 -0.95 1.56 7.48
N GLY A 50 -0.95 2.87 7.26
CA GLY A 50 0.19 3.59 6.69
C GLY A 50 1.46 3.44 7.52
N GLU A 51 1.36 3.50 8.84
CA GLU A 51 2.49 3.31 9.76
C GLU A 51 3.09 1.90 9.66
N TYR A 52 2.28 0.85 9.61
CA TYR A 52 2.77 -0.53 9.46
C TYR A 52 3.46 -0.75 8.11
N TYR A 53 2.90 -0.23 7.03
CA TYR A 53 3.55 -0.29 5.72
C TYR A 53 4.85 0.51 5.68
N ALA A 54 4.88 1.70 6.28
CA ALA A 54 6.10 2.52 6.37
C ALA A 54 7.22 1.78 7.13
N LYS A 55 6.89 1.14 8.26
CA LYS A 55 7.84 0.34 9.03
C LYS A 55 8.40 -0.84 8.22
N ALA A 56 7.55 -1.56 7.50
CA ALA A 56 7.97 -2.66 6.65
C ALA A 56 8.88 -2.20 5.50
N ILE A 57 8.56 -1.08 4.86
CA ILE A 57 9.39 -0.50 3.80
C ILE A 57 10.75 -0.09 4.36
N HIS A 58 10.77 0.61 5.49
CA HIS A 58 12.01 1.07 6.10
C HIS A 58 12.91 -0.09 6.53
N GLU A 59 12.33 -1.15 7.10
CA GLU A 59 13.07 -2.34 7.50
C GLU A 59 13.74 -3.04 6.31
N HIS A 60 13.02 -3.17 5.19
CA HIS A 60 13.49 -3.97 4.06
C HIS A 60 14.29 -3.18 3.03
N TYR A 61 14.06 -1.88 2.92
CA TYR A 61 14.60 -1.04 1.84
C TYR A 61 15.29 0.24 2.33
N GLY A 62 15.21 0.55 3.63
CA GLY A 62 15.74 1.80 4.16
C GLY A 62 15.12 3.03 3.50
N ASP A 63 15.93 4.06 3.29
CA ASP A 63 15.52 5.33 2.71
C ASP A 63 15.92 5.49 1.22
N ASP A 64 16.35 4.41 0.58
CA ASP A 64 16.87 4.43 -0.79
C ASP A 64 15.74 4.38 -1.84
N PHE A 65 14.83 5.36 -1.76
CA PHE A 65 13.77 5.56 -2.75
C PHE A 65 13.23 6.98 -2.68
N ASP A 66 12.55 7.42 -3.75
CA ASP A 66 12.05 8.79 -3.90
C ASP A 66 10.54 8.88 -3.89
N VAL A 67 9.87 7.87 -4.43
CA VAL A 67 8.43 7.89 -4.72
C VAL A 67 7.78 6.57 -4.35
N LEU A 68 6.62 6.63 -3.70
CA LEU A 68 5.72 5.49 -3.56
C LEU A 68 4.63 5.57 -4.62
N PHE A 69 4.49 4.52 -5.42
CA PHE A 69 3.49 4.44 -6.46
C PHE A 69 2.33 3.53 -6.04
N GLY A 70 1.13 4.08 -6.00
CA GLY A 70 -0.10 3.34 -5.71
C GLY A 70 -0.97 3.19 -6.94
N PRO A 71 -1.13 1.98 -7.49
CA PRO A 71 -1.97 1.77 -8.66
C PRO A 71 -3.46 2.00 -8.35
N ALA A 72 -4.16 2.63 -9.30
CA ALA A 72 -5.59 2.88 -9.16
C ALA A 72 -6.38 1.55 -9.09
N TYR A 73 -7.40 1.45 -8.25
CA TYR A 73 -7.88 2.54 -7.37
C TYR A 73 -7.47 2.30 -5.92
N LYS A 74 -7.42 1.05 -5.45
CA LYS A 74 -7.15 0.69 -4.05
C LYS A 74 -5.74 1.06 -3.57
N GLY A 75 -4.78 1.11 -4.47
CA GLY A 75 -3.41 1.52 -4.17
C GLY A 75 -3.27 3.01 -3.85
N ILE A 76 -4.18 3.85 -4.33
CA ILE A 76 -4.09 5.30 -4.12
C ILE A 76 -4.15 5.66 -2.63
N PRO A 77 -5.22 5.33 -1.88
CA PRO A 77 -5.28 5.67 -0.46
C PRO A 77 -4.16 4.99 0.33
N LEU A 78 -3.76 3.79 -0.04
CA LEU A 78 -2.69 3.08 0.63
C LEU A 78 -1.33 3.79 0.46
N SER A 79 -0.98 4.19 -0.76
CA SER A 79 0.26 4.92 -1.03
C SER A 79 0.28 6.29 -0.35
N VAL A 80 -0.84 7.00 -0.33
CA VAL A 80 -0.96 8.29 0.35
C VAL A 80 -0.77 8.14 1.86
N ALA A 81 -1.48 7.22 2.48
CA ALA A 81 -1.37 6.95 3.92
C ALA A 81 0.06 6.54 4.31
N THR A 82 0.69 5.69 3.50
CA THR A 82 2.07 5.24 3.74
C THR A 82 3.08 6.37 3.54
N THR A 83 2.92 7.21 2.52
CA THR A 83 3.78 8.37 2.28
C THR A 83 3.76 9.33 3.46
N MET A 84 2.56 9.65 3.97
CA MET A 84 2.40 10.51 5.14
C MET A 84 3.08 9.90 6.39
N ALA A 85 2.82 8.63 6.66
CA ALA A 85 3.39 7.93 7.80
C ALA A 85 4.92 7.81 7.72
N TYR A 86 5.45 7.54 6.53
CA TYR A 86 6.90 7.44 6.32
C TYR A 86 7.61 8.75 6.62
N SER A 87 7.08 9.86 6.12
CA SER A 87 7.64 11.20 6.37
C SER A 87 7.59 11.56 7.86
N GLU A 88 6.50 11.22 8.55
CA GLU A 88 6.34 11.47 9.98
C GLU A 88 7.28 10.60 10.82
N LEU A 89 7.38 9.29 10.55
CA LEU A 89 8.16 8.35 11.34
C LEU A 89 9.68 8.50 11.14
N TYR A 90 10.11 8.78 9.90
CA TYR A 90 11.53 8.73 9.52
C TYR A 90 12.09 10.08 9.08
N GLY A 91 11.31 11.13 9.08
CA GLY A 91 11.75 12.48 8.74
C GLY A 91 12.19 12.68 7.29
N LYS A 92 11.94 11.71 6.41
CA LYS A 92 12.21 11.81 4.98
C LYS A 92 10.94 12.19 4.24
N ASP A 93 10.95 13.33 3.58
CA ASP A 93 9.82 13.84 2.81
C ASP A 93 9.73 13.16 1.44
N ILE A 94 9.21 11.94 1.43
CA ILE A 94 8.99 11.16 0.20
C ILE A 94 7.74 11.64 -0.54
N ARG A 95 7.66 11.30 -1.81
CA ARG A 95 6.56 11.71 -2.69
C ARG A 95 5.67 10.52 -3.04
N TYR A 96 4.42 10.78 -3.39
CA TYR A 96 3.52 9.76 -3.91
C TYR A 96 3.24 9.98 -5.38
N CYS A 97 2.90 8.90 -6.07
CA CYS A 97 2.41 8.90 -7.44
C CYS A 97 1.33 7.83 -7.59
N SER A 98 0.40 8.08 -8.47
CA SER A 98 -0.65 7.12 -8.85
C SER A 98 -0.96 7.25 -10.31
N ASN A 99 -1.57 6.23 -10.91
CA ASN A 99 -2.04 6.32 -12.29
C ASN A 99 -3.54 6.61 -12.33
N ARG A 100 -3.98 7.15 -13.46
CA ARG A 100 -5.38 7.14 -13.87
C ARG A 100 -5.64 5.90 -14.71
N LYS A 101 -6.85 5.37 -14.69
CA LYS A 101 -7.26 4.30 -15.62
C LYS A 101 -7.64 4.86 -16.98
N GLU A 102 -8.00 6.14 -17.04
CA GLU A 102 -8.37 6.84 -18.26
C GLU A 102 -7.48 8.06 -18.46
N VAL A 103 -7.11 8.30 -19.71
CA VAL A 103 -6.34 9.50 -20.07
C VAL A 103 -7.25 10.73 -19.99
N LYS A 104 -6.81 11.73 -19.25
CA LYS A 104 -7.51 13.01 -19.17
C LYS A 104 -6.89 13.99 -20.19
N ASP A 105 -7.75 14.56 -21.01
CA ASP A 105 -7.37 15.51 -22.07
C ASP A 105 -7.56 16.98 -21.69
N HIS A 106 -8.17 17.24 -20.51
CA HIS A 106 -8.42 18.59 -20.01
C HIS A 106 -7.77 18.85 -18.64
N GLY A 107 -7.23 20.04 -18.45
CA GLY A 107 -6.61 20.45 -17.20
C GLY A 107 -5.26 19.81 -16.98
N ASP A 108 -5.07 19.16 -15.84
CA ASP A 108 -3.86 18.39 -15.53
C ASP A 108 -3.82 17.12 -16.38
N THR A 109 -3.24 17.24 -17.57
CA THR A 109 -3.21 16.20 -18.60
C THR A 109 -2.23 15.08 -18.26
N GLY A 110 -2.55 13.87 -18.67
CA GLY A 110 -1.67 12.71 -18.54
C GLY A 110 -2.28 11.54 -17.76
N ILE A 111 -1.47 10.51 -17.60
CA ILE A 111 -1.87 9.24 -16.95
C ILE A 111 -1.47 9.19 -15.47
N LEU A 112 -0.58 10.06 -15.02
CA LEU A 112 -0.08 10.08 -13.65
C LEU A 112 -0.74 11.18 -12.82
N LEU A 113 -0.91 10.89 -11.54
CA LEU A 113 -1.35 11.78 -10.46
C LEU A 113 -0.24 11.92 -9.44
N GLY A 114 -0.14 13.08 -8.81
CA GLY A 114 0.87 13.36 -7.80
C GLY A 114 2.23 13.69 -8.39
N SER A 115 3.30 13.16 -7.83
CA SER A 115 4.66 13.46 -8.27
C SER A 115 4.94 12.86 -9.65
N LYS A 116 5.60 13.65 -10.51
CA LYS A 116 6.20 13.10 -11.74
C LYS A 116 7.36 12.19 -11.38
N ILE A 117 7.45 11.06 -12.07
CA ILE A 117 8.58 10.15 -11.98
C ILE A 117 9.66 10.69 -12.91
N LYS A 118 10.84 10.94 -12.36
CA LYS A 118 12.00 11.42 -13.10
C LYS A 118 12.90 10.26 -13.54
N ASP A 119 13.56 10.42 -14.67
CA ASP A 119 14.59 9.48 -15.09
C ASP A 119 15.71 9.38 -14.02
N GLY A 120 16.13 8.16 -13.71
CA GLY A 120 17.10 7.86 -12.66
C GLY A 120 16.54 7.88 -11.23
N GLY A 121 15.24 8.18 -11.05
CA GLY A 121 14.57 8.11 -9.76
C GLY A 121 14.20 6.68 -9.36
N THR A 122 14.24 6.38 -8.08
CA THR A 122 13.80 5.10 -7.53
C THR A 122 12.35 5.17 -7.09
N VAL A 123 11.53 4.26 -7.63
CA VAL A 123 10.09 4.16 -7.36
C VAL A 123 9.77 2.83 -6.72
N TYR A 124 9.07 2.85 -5.58
CA TYR A 124 8.44 1.64 -5.06
C TYR A 124 6.99 1.54 -5.49
N LEU A 125 6.65 0.41 -6.06
CA LEU A 125 5.31 0.09 -6.49
C LEU A 125 4.55 -0.63 -5.38
N PHE A 126 3.43 -0.05 -4.96
CA PHE A 126 2.42 -0.75 -4.20
C PHE A 126 1.52 -1.55 -5.12
N ALA A 127 1.80 -2.82 -5.30
CA ALA A 127 0.83 -3.72 -5.92
C ALA A 127 -0.18 -4.16 -4.86
N THR A 128 -1.42 -3.75 -5.02
CA THR A 128 -2.46 -3.97 -4.01
C THR A 128 -3.08 -5.36 -4.04
N THR A 129 -2.96 -6.09 -5.11
CA THR A 129 -3.41 -7.50 -5.17
C THR A 129 -2.73 -8.22 -6.32
N LEU A 130 -1.96 -9.22 -6.00
CA LEU A 130 -1.87 -10.39 -6.84
C LEU A 130 -3.15 -11.21 -6.65
N ASN A 131 -3.50 -12.02 -7.63
CA ASN A 131 -4.70 -12.88 -7.61
C ASN A 131 -4.78 -13.83 -6.39
N ASP A 132 -3.72 -13.90 -5.60
CA ASP A 132 -3.60 -14.72 -4.38
C ASP A 132 -3.65 -13.91 -3.07
N GLY A 133 -3.96 -12.62 -3.14
CA GLY A 133 -4.13 -11.75 -1.97
C GLY A 133 -2.82 -11.26 -1.34
N ARG A 134 -1.66 -11.52 -1.95
CA ARG A 134 -0.39 -10.97 -1.47
C ARG A 134 -0.21 -9.53 -1.92
N ALA A 135 0.20 -8.67 -1.00
CA ALA A 135 0.75 -7.36 -1.35
C ALA A 135 2.20 -7.57 -1.81
N VAL A 136 2.53 -7.11 -2.99
CA VAL A 136 3.91 -7.15 -3.50
C VAL A 136 4.43 -5.74 -3.61
N LEU A 137 5.54 -5.51 -2.92
CA LEU A 137 6.35 -4.33 -3.12
C LEU A 137 7.38 -4.65 -4.20
N VAL A 138 7.31 -3.97 -5.32
CA VAL A 138 8.26 -4.14 -6.43
C VAL A 138 9.06 -2.86 -6.57
N ARG A 139 10.37 -2.98 -6.48
CA ARG A 139 11.29 -1.91 -6.87
C ARG A 139 11.39 -1.89 -8.40
N ALA A 140 10.97 -0.80 -9.00
CA ALA A 140 11.24 -0.55 -10.41
C ALA A 140 12.51 0.30 -10.50
N GLU A 141 13.57 -0.30 -11.01
CA GLU A 141 14.78 0.41 -11.44
C GLU A 141 14.64 0.69 -12.94
N LYS A 142 14.88 1.93 -13.34
CA LYS A 142 15.08 2.28 -14.75
C LYS A 142 16.55 2.22 -15.08
#